data_0169e81039dcfbe3a386096155b2b3d2
#
_entry.id   0169e81039dcfbe3a386096155b2b3d2
#
_cell.length_a   1.000
_cell.length_b   1.000
_cell.length_c   1.000
_cell.angle_alpha   90.00
_cell.angle_beta   90.00
_cell.angle_gamma   90.00
#
_symmetry.space_group_name_H-M   'P 1'
#
loop_
_entity.id
_entity.type
_entity.pdbx_description
1 polymer ?
#
loop_
_entity_poly.entity_id
_entity_poly.type
_entity_poly.pdbx_seq_one_letter_code
_entity_poly.pdbx_strand_id
1 'polypeptide(L)'
;MRMFFMLILMMMSSALAMAQDSYGFKIADVEVTSENCKDLSVIEGVEGKISYNPKTNTLTMQDVTIDNVDNGIFINSSSEGLNIEVLGDNSITTENVCITGWNKPCNISGSGTLRLKSAESAGIYAFCSQTVIEGVKLYTEGLYGIGGYDGESGEELIVRNAYVEATGSNGSICDFQNVVLDGCSITQPAGAAFEAGLHAVAQNGEKVTNIVMIEPDKYGIQIAGVAVTGDNRNDLSVINGVEGNVNYDPQTNTLTLEDATISSADDNGILVNDYVKILIKGTNTIDSHWAGLCVEDCSSSISGSGTLVLKSDDHWALSIDNSDITVEDVKISAEGMWGIAGTGKSTAALTIRNAYVEVTGTNGSVTDINDLILEGCSIKQPEGAAFDATLKCVALNGKVVTDKVVIASDASGINDITADVPARKKGIFTVQGVKQTQSWNDLPAGIYIVDGVKRVKK
;
A
#
# COMPACT_ATOMS: atom_id res chain seq x y z
N MET A 1 62.75 -47.85 -6.76
CA MET A 1 62.44 -46.36 -6.81
C MET A 1 61.24 -46.01 -7.65
N ARG A 2 60.94 -46.66 -8.77
CA ARG A 2 59.73 -46.38 -9.58
C ARG A 2 58.39 -46.81 -8.95
N MET A 3 58.34 -47.83 -8.14
CA MET A 3 57.14 -48.30 -7.44
C MET A 3 56.76 -47.44 -6.23
N PHE A 4 57.67 -46.72 -5.61
CA PHE A 4 57.42 -45.85 -4.50
C PHE A 4 56.82 -44.48 -4.96
N PHE A 5 57.17 -44.05 -6.16
CA PHE A 5 56.61 -42.82 -6.75
C PHE A 5 55.15 -42.99 -7.24
N MET A 6 54.79 -44.23 -7.66
CA MET A 6 53.40 -44.49 -8.08
C MET A 6 52.44 -44.59 -6.88
N LEU A 7 52.92 -45.03 -5.71
CA LEU A 7 52.11 -45.09 -4.49
C LEU A 7 51.88 -43.68 -3.88
N ILE A 8 52.83 -42.76 -4.03
CA ILE A 8 52.66 -41.36 -3.57
C ILE A 8 51.74 -40.58 -4.51
N LEU A 9 51.74 -40.88 -5.82
CA LEU A 9 50.82 -40.25 -6.77
C LEU A 9 49.37 -40.77 -6.58
N MET A 10 49.17 -42.02 -6.13
CA MET A 10 47.86 -42.58 -5.81
C MET A 10 47.32 -42.11 -4.46
N MET A 11 48.15 -41.65 -3.51
CA MET A 11 47.72 -41.05 -2.26
C MET A 11 47.44 -39.55 -2.35
N MET A 12 47.89 -38.85 -3.40
CA MET A 12 47.58 -37.43 -3.63
C MET A 12 46.30 -37.20 -4.40
N SER A 13 45.67 -38.22 -4.96
CA SER A 13 44.36 -38.11 -5.63
C SER A 13 43.13 -38.35 -4.74
N SER A 14 43.34 -38.59 -3.43
CA SER A 14 42.26 -38.88 -2.48
C SER A 14 42.03 -37.80 -1.43
N ALA A 15 42.47 -36.59 -1.67
CA ALA A 15 42.27 -35.51 -0.69
C ALA A 15 41.86 -34.22 -1.39
N LEU A 16 40.61 -34.15 -1.73
CA LEU A 16 39.77 -32.94 -1.76
C LEU A 16 38.36 -33.37 -2.14
N ALA A 17 37.79 -34.36 -1.44
CA ALA A 17 36.37 -34.36 -1.27
C ALA A 17 36.11 -33.17 -0.35
N MET A 18 35.91 -31.97 -0.90
CA MET A 18 35.35 -30.87 -0.18
C MET A 18 34.04 -31.41 0.38
N ALA A 19 33.84 -31.28 1.69
CA ALA A 19 32.57 -31.63 2.28
C ALA A 19 31.52 -30.79 1.56
N GLN A 20 30.62 -31.44 0.87
CA GLN A 20 29.50 -30.81 0.18
C GLN A 20 28.58 -30.28 1.25
N ASP A 21 28.43 -28.94 1.35
CA ASP A 21 27.50 -28.34 2.30
C ASP A 21 26.08 -28.57 1.79
N SER A 22 25.26 -29.26 2.56
CA SER A 22 23.82 -29.39 2.35
C SER A 22 23.11 -28.17 2.96
N TYR A 23 22.13 -27.65 2.26
CA TYR A 23 21.31 -26.51 2.73
C TYR A 23 20.01 -26.95 3.40
N GLY A 24 19.77 -28.26 3.56
CA GLY A 24 18.64 -28.79 4.30
C GLY A 24 17.31 -28.70 3.58
N PHE A 25 17.29 -28.64 2.26
CA PHE A 25 16.09 -28.77 1.44
C PHE A 25 16.40 -29.49 0.12
N LYS A 26 15.36 -30.02 -0.50
CA LYS A 26 15.42 -30.77 -1.75
C LYS A 26 14.54 -30.12 -2.82
N ILE A 27 14.93 -30.32 -4.06
CA ILE A 27 14.12 -30.03 -5.25
C ILE A 27 14.04 -31.29 -6.08
N ALA A 28 12.84 -31.74 -6.46
CA ALA A 28 12.63 -32.99 -7.17
C ALA A 28 13.37 -34.15 -6.49
N ASP A 29 13.25 -34.25 -5.17
CA ASP A 29 13.90 -35.23 -4.28
C ASP A 29 15.43 -35.17 -4.26
N VAL A 30 16.09 -34.28 -4.99
CA VAL A 30 17.52 -34.06 -5.00
C VAL A 30 17.94 -33.00 -3.98
N GLU A 31 18.92 -33.33 -3.14
CA GLU A 31 19.45 -32.40 -2.13
C GLU A 31 20.08 -31.17 -2.77
N VAL A 32 19.77 -29.99 -2.26
CA VAL A 32 20.40 -28.73 -2.67
C VAL A 32 21.66 -28.51 -1.85
N THR A 33 22.79 -28.33 -2.54
CA THR A 33 24.11 -28.28 -1.96
C THR A 33 24.95 -27.16 -2.55
N SER A 34 26.16 -26.97 -2.00
CA SER A 34 27.12 -25.99 -2.52
C SER A 34 27.56 -26.22 -3.97
N GLU A 35 27.36 -27.44 -4.50
CA GLU A 35 27.73 -27.78 -5.88
C GLU A 35 26.66 -27.39 -6.91
N ASN A 36 25.37 -27.59 -6.58
CA ASN A 36 24.26 -27.36 -7.52
C ASN A 36 23.49 -26.07 -7.27
N CYS A 37 23.66 -25.40 -6.14
CA CYS A 37 22.82 -24.24 -5.73
C CYS A 37 22.80 -23.07 -6.72
N LYS A 38 23.81 -22.92 -7.57
CA LYS A 38 23.89 -21.81 -8.54
C LYS A 38 23.01 -22.02 -9.77
N ASP A 39 22.74 -23.29 -10.10
CA ASP A 39 21.92 -23.68 -11.23
C ASP A 39 21.27 -25.03 -10.90
N LEU A 40 20.01 -24.97 -10.50
CA LEU A 40 19.25 -26.15 -10.11
C LEU A 40 18.50 -26.78 -11.29
N SER A 41 18.57 -26.18 -12.49
CA SER A 41 18.05 -26.79 -13.72
C SER A 41 18.83 -28.01 -14.18
N VAL A 42 19.99 -28.30 -13.56
CA VAL A 42 20.74 -29.54 -13.76
C VAL A 42 20.05 -30.76 -13.13
N ILE A 43 19.04 -30.55 -12.29
CA ILE A 43 18.26 -31.61 -11.66
C ILE A 43 17.23 -32.12 -12.67
N GLU A 44 17.13 -33.44 -12.83
CA GLU A 44 16.17 -34.08 -13.72
C GLU A 44 14.72 -33.68 -13.34
N GLY A 45 13.90 -33.30 -14.33
CA GLY A 45 12.53 -32.81 -14.12
C GLY A 45 12.43 -31.31 -13.76
N VAL A 46 13.57 -30.59 -13.75
CA VAL A 46 13.60 -29.16 -13.46
C VAL A 46 14.07 -28.38 -14.69
N GLU A 47 13.24 -27.48 -15.19
CA GLU A 47 13.54 -26.60 -16.32
C GLU A 47 13.35 -25.13 -15.91
N GLY A 48 14.00 -24.20 -16.64
CA GLY A 48 13.92 -22.77 -16.39
C GLY A 48 15.07 -22.24 -15.56
N LYS A 49 14.94 -20.98 -15.09
CA LYS A 49 16.00 -20.31 -14.33
C LYS A 49 15.73 -20.44 -12.83
N ILE A 50 16.43 -21.33 -12.19
CA ILE A 50 16.28 -21.61 -10.76
C ILE A 50 17.64 -21.70 -10.06
N SER A 51 17.80 -20.96 -8.96
CA SER A 51 19.04 -20.91 -8.20
C SER A 51 18.78 -20.59 -6.73
N TYR A 52 19.67 -21.03 -5.88
CA TYR A 52 19.62 -20.76 -4.45
C TYR A 52 20.80 -19.91 -3.98
N ASN A 53 20.51 -18.84 -3.24
CA ASN A 53 21.49 -17.99 -2.59
C ASN A 53 21.57 -18.28 -1.08
N PRO A 54 22.64 -18.96 -0.60
CA PRO A 54 22.76 -19.33 0.81
C PRO A 54 22.96 -18.13 1.75
N LYS A 55 23.38 -16.96 1.23
CA LYS A 55 23.57 -15.76 2.08
C LYS A 55 22.25 -15.10 2.48
N THR A 56 21.25 -15.18 1.61
CA THR A 56 19.92 -14.63 1.85
C THR A 56 18.89 -15.71 2.16
N ASN A 57 19.27 -16.96 2.14
CA ASN A 57 18.40 -18.14 2.26
C ASN A 57 17.24 -18.09 1.26
N THR A 58 17.53 -17.72 0.00
CA THR A 58 16.50 -17.47 -1.02
C THR A 58 16.68 -18.38 -2.23
N LEU A 59 15.63 -19.13 -2.55
CA LEU A 59 15.46 -19.84 -3.80
C LEU A 59 14.73 -18.91 -4.78
N THR A 60 15.40 -18.49 -5.84
CA THR A 60 14.78 -17.67 -6.89
C THR A 60 14.33 -18.57 -8.04
N MET A 61 13.06 -18.44 -8.43
CA MET A 61 12.41 -19.15 -9.52
C MET A 61 11.95 -18.15 -10.57
N GLN A 62 12.42 -18.30 -11.81
CA GLN A 62 12.00 -17.46 -12.94
C GLN A 62 11.68 -18.33 -14.15
N ASP A 63 10.40 -18.38 -14.54
CA ASP A 63 9.91 -19.19 -15.64
C ASP A 63 10.30 -20.69 -15.51
N VAL A 64 10.06 -21.23 -14.31
CA VAL A 64 10.46 -22.58 -13.91
C VAL A 64 9.34 -23.58 -14.09
N THR A 65 9.67 -24.74 -14.64
CA THR A 65 8.81 -25.93 -14.64
C THR A 65 9.51 -27.06 -13.86
N ILE A 66 8.79 -27.61 -12.89
CA ILE A 66 9.20 -28.84 -12.17
C ILE A 66 8.07 -29.86 -12.43
N ASP A 67 8.38 -30.95 -13.12
CA ASP A 67 7.37 -31.98 -13.44
C ASP A 67 7.98 -33.39 -13.47
N ASN A 68 7.11 -34.41 -13.56
CA ASN A 68 7.50 -35.81 -13.57
C ASN A 68 8.31 -36.23 -12.35
N VAL A 69 7.99 -35.67 -11.19
CA VAL A 69 8.70 -35.89 -9.92
C VAL A 69 7.73 -36.32 -8.82
N ASP A 70 8.23 -37.05 -7.83
CA ASP A 70 7.42 -37.47 -6.68
C ASP A 70 7.07 -36.28 -5.80
N ASN A 71 8.08 -35.47 -5.41
CA ASN A 71 7.94 -34.25 -4.61
C ASN A 71 8.63 -33.08 -5.30
N GLY A 72 8.06 -31.87 -5.16
CA GLY A 72 8.64 -30.66 -5.74
C GLY A 72 9.75 -30.07 -4.84
N ILE A 73 9.39 -29.19 -3.91
CA ILE A 73 10.29 -28.52 -2.97
C ILE A 73 10.01 -29.07 -1.56
N PHE A 74 11.01 -29.69 -0.94
CA PHE A 74 10.90 -30.25 0.40
C PHE A 74 11.89 -29.57 1.35
N ILE A 75 11.38 -28.77 2.29
CA ILE A 75 12.16 -28.06 3.31
C ILE A 75 12.18 -28.95 4.56
N ASN A 76 13.34 -29.51 4.91
CA ASN A 76 13.44 -30.41 6.04
C ASN A 76 13.83 -29.70 7.35
N SER A 77 13.72 -30.38 8.48
CA SER A 77 13.96 -29.83 9.81
C SER A 77 15.40 -29.38 10.07
N SER A 78 16.34 -29.69 9.19
CA SER A 78 17.76 -29.28 9.32
C SER A 78 18.03 -27.89 8.70
N SER A 79 17.09 -27.34 7.92
CA SER A 79 17.19 -25.98 7.38
C SER A 79 16.80 -24.92 8.41
N GLU A 80 17.01 -23.65 8.09
CA GLU A 80 16.50 -22.48 8.84
C GLU A 80 15.11 -22.02 8.31
N GLY A 81 14.48 -22.80 7.43
CA GLY A 81 13.35 -22.42 6.59
C GLY A 81 13.81 -22.08 5.18
N LEU A 82 12.92 -21.56 4.34
CA LEU A 82 13.24 -21.19 2.97
C LEU A 82 12.41 -19.98 2.51
N ASN A 83 13.08 -19.01 1.90
CA ASN A 83 12.43 -17.96 1.15
C ASN A 83 12.40 -18.37 -0.33
N ILE A 84 11.22 -18.36 -0.94
CA ILE A 84 11.01 -18.67 -2.35
C ILE A 84 10.59 -17.40 -3.05
N GLU A 85 11.45 -16.85 -3.89
CA GLU A 85 11.18 -15.69 -4.72
C GLU A 85 10.65 -16.15 -6.08
N VAL A 86 9.43 -15.74 -6.41
CA VAL A 86 8.71 -16.15 -7.62
C VAL A 86 8.67 -15.01 -8.62
N LEU A 87 9.30 -15.19 -9.78
CA LEU A 87 9.36 -14.23 -10.88
C LEU A 87 8.87 -14.91 -12.16
N GLY A 88 8.12 -14.17 -13.01
CA GLY A 88 7.55 -14.74 -14.24
C GLY A 88 6.51 -15.85 -13.96
N ASP A 89 6.38 -16.83 -14.86
CA ASP A 89 5.39 -17.89 -14.78
C ASP A 89 6.06 -19.22 -14.37
N ASN A 90 5.67 -19.76 -13.22
CA ASN A 90 6.26 -20.99 -12.67
C ASN A 90 5.20 -22.07 -12.44
N SER A 91 5.59 -23.33 -12.61
CA SER A 91 4.73 -24.49 -12.38
C SER A 91 5.47 -25.63 -11.70
N ILE A 92 4.80 -26.28 -10.76
CA ILE A 92 5.28 -27.51 -10.10
C ILE A 92 4.16 -28.53 -10.17
N THR A 93 4.41 -29.66 -10.84
CA THR A 93 3.48 -30.78 -10.95
C THR A 93 4.12 -32.03 -10.37
N THR A 94 3.46 -32.64 -9.39
CA THR A 94 4.03 -33.77 -8.62
C THR A 94 3.01 -34.88 -8.44
N GLU A 95 3.51 -36.08 -8.14
CA GLU A 95 2.67 -37.16 -7.65
C GLU A 95 2.22 -36.89 -6.21
N ASN A 96 3.15 -36.52 -5.32
CA ASN A 96 2.89 -36.19 -3.91
C ASN A 96 2.77 -34.68 -3.69
N VAL A 97 3.61 -34.08 -2.85
CA VAL A 97 3.50 -32.67 -2.45
C VAL A 97 4.34 -31.75 -3.34
N CYS A 98 3.76 -30.62 -3.79
CA CYS A 98 4.54 -29.65 -4.55
C CYS A 98 5.51 -28.86 -3.66
N ILE A 99 5.05 -28.34 -2.51
CA ILE A 99 5.90 -27.60 -1.56
C ILE A 99 5.60 -28.07 -0.13
N THR A 100 6.63 -28.51 0.59
CA THR A 100 6.50 -28.95 1.99
C THR A 100 7.41 -28.15 2.91
N GLY A 101 6.85 -27.54 3.96
CA GLY A 101 7.59 -27.07 5.13
C GLY A 101 7.52 -28.10 6.26
N TRP A 102 8.65 -28.76 6.60
CA TRP A 102 8.69 -29.75 7.65
C TRP A 102 9.36 -29.19 8.91
N ASN A 103 8.56 -28.79 9.90
CA ASN A 103 8.98 -28.08 11.13
C ASN A 103 9.78 -26.78 10.86
N LYS A 104 9.66 -26.21 9.68
CA LYS A 104 10.40 -25.02 9.25
C LYS A 104 9.55 -24.14 8.36
N PRO A 105 9.66 -22.81 8.52
CA PRO A 105 8.84 -21.88 7.75
C PRO A 105 9.17 -21.91 6.27
N CYS A 106 8.12 -21.68 5.47
CA CYS A 106 8.19 -21.46 4.03
C CYS A 106 7.60 -20.09 3.71
N ASN A 107 8.41 -19.20 3.14
CA ASN A 107 7.97 -17.88 2.71
C ASN A 107 7.99 -17.83 1.18
N ILE A 108 6.84 -17.65 0.56
CA ILE A 108 6.67 -17.54 -0.91
C ILE A 108 6.35 -16.10 -1.22
N SER A 109 7.22 -15.42 -1.96
CA SER A 109 7.05 -14.00 -2.27
C SER A 109 7.46 -13.67 -3.69
N GLY A 110 7.08 -12.49 -4.19
CA GLY A 110 7.48 -12.00 -5.51
C GLY A 110 6.29 -11.50 -6.35
N SER A 111 6.57 -11.11 -7.58
CA SER A 111 5.58 -10.56 -8.51
C SER A 111 5.08 -11.56 -9.57
N GLY A 112 5.55 -12.81 -9.49
CA GLY A 112 5.25 -13.83 -10.49
C GLY A 112 4.02 -14.66 -10.19
N THR A 113 3.78 -15.63 -11.07
CA THR A 113 2.73 -16.64 -10.95
C THR A 113 3.35 -17.98 -10.56
N LEU A 114 2.74 -18.69 -9.61
CA LEU A 114 3.10 -20.04 -9.21
C LEU A 114 1.88 -20.96 -9.31
N ARG A 115 2.01 -22.03 -10.10
CA ARG A 115 0.96 -23.04 -10.27
C ARG A 115 1.44 -24.36 -9.68
N LEU A 116 0.71 -24.87 -8.70
CA LEU A 116 1.01 -26.09 -8.00
C LEU A 116 -0.09 -27.13 -8.27
N LYS A 117 0.31 -28.31 -8.74
CA LYS A 117 -0.62 -29.39 -8.99
C LYS A 117 -0.07 -30.70 -8.42
N SER A 118 -0.74 -31.22 -7.40
CA SER A 118 -0.45 -32.51 -6.77
C SER A 118 -1.49 -33.55 -7.18
N ALA A 119 -1.06 -34.73 -7.60
CA ALA A 119 -1.97 -35.79 -7.97
C ALA A 119 -2.59 -36.50 -6.73
N GLU A 120 -1.80 -36.79 -5.71
CA GLU A 120 -2.18 -37.63 -4.58
C GLU A 120 -2.06 -36.98 -3.20
N SER A 121 -1.65 -35.70 -3.12
CA SER A 121 -1.45 -35.02 -1.83
C SER A 121 -1.83 -33.54 -1.85
N ALA A 122 -0.91 -32.64 -1.55
CA ALA A 122 -1.17 -31.22 -1.38
C ALA A 122 -0.36 -30.37 -2.35
N GLY A 123 -0.93 -29.26 -2.79
CA GLY A 123 -0.12 -28.21 -3.45
C GLY A 123 0.90 -27.63 -2.47
N ILE A 124 0.47 -27.20 -1.28
CA ILE A 124 1.37 -26.80 -0.17
C ILE A 124 1.00 -27.61 1.06
N TYR A 125 2.01 -28.11 1.76
CA TYR A 125 1.84 -28.83 3.02
C TYR A 125 2.74 -28.26 4.12
N ALA A 126 2.10 -27.68 5.16
CA ALA A 126 2.77 -27.11 6.31
C ALA A 126 2.73 -28.12 7.50
N PHE A 127 3.81 -28.89 7.68
CA PHE A 127 3.91 -29.81 8.82
C PHE A 127 4.51 -29.08 10.03
N CYS A 128 3.70 -28.80 11.04
CA CYS A 128 4.07 -28.08 12.27
C CYS A 128 4.89 -26.81 11.94
N SER A 129 4.45 -26.03 10.96
CA SER A 129 5.21 -24.91 10.42
C SER A 129 4.32 -23.77 9.93
N GLN A 130 4.93 -22.60 9.80
CA GLN A 130 4.30 -21.42 9.21
C GLN A 130 4.56 -21.38 7.70
N THR A 131 3.52 -21.01 6.94
CA THR A 131 3.62 -20.65 5.52
C THR A 131 3.18 -19.23 5.31
N VAL A 132 4.01 -18.41 4.67
CA VAL A 132 3.69 -17.02 4.28
C VAL A 132 3.62 -16.96 2.76
N ILE A 133 2.56 -16.33 2.24
CA ILE A 133 2.35 -16.08 0.80
C ILE A 133 2.17 -14.58 0.64
N GLU A 134 3.06 -13.91 -0.12
CA GLU A 134 3.09 -12.46 -0.21
C GLU A 134 3.31 -11.98 -1.65
N GLY A 135 2.39 -11.15 -2.18
CA GLY A 135 2.51 -10.45 -3.46
C GLY A 135 2.44 -11.34 -4.72
N VAL A 136 2.34 -12.66 -4.59
CA VAL A 136 2.33 -13.61 -5.71
C VAL A 136 0.91 -13.92 -6.19
N LYS A 137 0.81 -14.46 -7.41
CA LYS A 137 -0.40 -15.16 -7.90
C LYS A 137 -0.20 -16.65 -7.75
N LEU A 138 -0.86 -17.25 -6.77
CA LEU A 138 -0.76 -18.68 -6.45
C LEU A 138 -2.03 -19.41 -6.90
N TYR A 139 -1.84 -20.46 -7.66
CA TYR A 139 -2.87 -21.44 -8.01
C TYR A 139 -2.44 -22.79 -7.47
N THR A 140 -3.31 -23.46 -6.71
CA THR A 140 -2.96 -24.73 -6.09
C THR A 140 -4.10 -25.73 -6.17
N GLU A 141 -3.80 -26.96 -6.61
CA GLU A 141 -4.74 -28.05 -6.81
C GLU A 141 -4.16 -29.35 -6.24
N GLY A 142 -5.00 -30.12 -5.53
CA GLY A 142 -4.61 -31.42 -4.99
C GLY A 142 -5.74 -32.11 -4.24
N LEU A 143 -5.42 -33.15 -3.43
CA LEU A 143 -6.35 -33.61 -2.38
C LEU A 143 -6.55 -32.50 -1.34
N TYR A 144 -5.48 -31.77 -1.07
CA TYR A 144 -5.49 -30.53 -0.30
C TYR A 144 -4.89 -29.43 -1.17
N GLY A 145 -5.56 -28.28 -1.26
CA GLY A 145 -5.00 -27.12 -1.94
C GLY A 145 -3.79 -26.59 -1.14
N ILE A 146 -4.05 -26.06 0.03
CA ILE A 146 -3.06 -25.66 1.04
C ILE A 146 -3.45 -26.33 2.35
N GLY A 147 -2.66 -27.26 2.84
CA GLY A 147 -2.93 -28.07 4.02
C GLY A 147 -1.90 -27.91 5.12
N GLY A 148 -2.35 -27.92 6.35
CA GLY A 148 -1.52 -28.12 7.54
C GLY A 148 -1.46 -29.62 7.91
N TYR A 149 -0.89 -29.92 9.08
CA TYR A 149 -0.81 -31.29 9.59
C TYR A 149 -2.07 -31.70 10.37
N ASP A 150 -2.42 -30.97 11.42
CA ASP A 150 -3.57 -31.28 12.27
C ASP A 150 -4.35 -30.05 12.76
N GLY A 151 -3.85 -28.85 12.49
CA GLY A 151 -4.41 -27.59 12.95
C GLY A 151 -4.19 -27.27 14.44
N GLU A 152 -3.39 -28.07 15.15
CA GLU A 152 -3.12 -27.91 16.57
C GLU A 152 -1.62 -27.80 16.90
N SER A 153 -0.76 -28.13 15.94
CA SER A 153 0.70 -28.24 16.11
C SER A 153 1.49 -27.01 15.67
N GLY A 154 0.83 -25.85 15.56
CA GLY A 154 1.46 -24.57 15.22
C GLY A 154 1.48 -24.24 13.73
N GLU A 155 0.64 -24.90 12.94
CA GLU A 155 0.46 -24.58 11.53
C GLU A 155 -0.21 -23.21 11.38
N GLU A 156 0.47 -22.29 10.76
CA GLU A 156 -0.06 -20.97 10.47
C GLU A 156 0.08 -20.63 8.98
N LEU A 157 -1.02 -20.20 8.37
CA LEU A 157 -1.03 -19.66 7.03
C LEU A 157 -1.21 -18.14 7.09
N ILE A 158 -0.27 -17.40 6.52
CA ILE A 158 -0.36 -15.95 6.39
C ILE A 158 -0.39 -15.60 4.90
N VAL A 159 -1.45 -14.94 4.46
CA VAL A 159 -1.57 -14.44 3.09
C VAL A 159 -1.56 -12.91 3.15
N ARG A 160 -0.58 -12.28 2.48
CA ARG A 160 -0.43 -10.83 2.41
C ARG A 160 -0.48 -10.36 0.97
N ASN A 161 -1.42 -9.46 0.69
CA ASN A 161 -1.50 -8.80 -0.61
C ASN A 161 -1.29 -9.76 -1.79
N ALA A 162 -1.82 -10.97 -1.73
CA ALA A 162 -1.60 -12.01 -2.72
C ALA A 162 -2.93 -12.49 -3.31
N TYR A 163 -2.88 -12.93 -4.57
CA TYR A 163 -3.96 -13.69 -5.18
C TYR A 163 -3.73 -15.17 -4.93
N VAL A 164 -4.68 -15.84 -4.30
CA VAL A 164 -4.61 -17.29 -4.06
C VAL A 164 -5.88 -17.95 -4.56
N GLU A 165 -5.74 -18.95 -5.42
CA GLU A 165 -6.81 -19.86 -5.82
C GLU A 165 -6.41 -21.26 -5.36
N ALA A 166 -7.12 -21.79 -4.38
CA ALA A 166 -6.84 -23.09 -3.78
C ALA A 166 -8.01 -24.04 -3.98
N THR A 167 -7.75 -25.25 -4.47
CA THR A 167 -8.73 -26.30 -4.67
C THR A 167 -8.21 -27.61 -4.08
N GLY A 168 -9.02 -28.23 -3.23
CA GLY A 168 -8.67 -29.51 -2.63
C GLY A 168 -9.89 -30.37 -2.32
N SER A 169 -9.95 -31.59 -2.84
CA SER A 169 -11.10 -32.49 -2.66
C SER A 169 -11.34 -32.90 -1.20
N ASN A 170 -10.31 -32.85 -0.35
CA ASN A 170 -10.40 -33.10 1.10
C ASN A 170 -10.39 -31.80 1.92
N GLY A 171 -10.06 -30.67 1.28
CA GLY A 171 -10.05 -29.34 1.88
C GLY A 171 -9.18 -28.39 1.06
N SER A 172 -9.73 -27.26 0.69
CA SER A 172 -9.01 -26.29 -0.15
C SER A 172 -7.96 -25.51 0.65
N ILE A 173 -8.32 -25.06 1.85
CA ILE A 173 -7.40 -24.48 2.85
C ILE A 173 -7.83 -25.06 4.21
N CYS A 174 -7.03 -25.95 4.78
CA CYS A 174 -7.43 -26.66 5.99
C CYS A 174 -6.26 -27.17 6.82
N ASP A 175 -6.61 -27.66 8.01
CA ASP A 175 -5.70 -28.23 8.99
C ASP A 175 -4.65 -27.23 9.48
N PHE A 176 -5.09 -25.95 9.62
CA PHE A 176 -4.30 -24.84 10.19
C PHE A 176 -4.82 -24.46 11.57
N GLN A 177 -3.91 -24.13 12.47
CA GLN A 177 -4.24 -23.53 13.76
C GLN A 177 -4.73 -22.10 13.59
N ASN A 178 -4.17 -21.37 12.62
CA ASN A 178 -4.53 -20.00 12.31
C ASN A 178 -4.36 -19.70 10.82
N VAL A 179 -5.25 -18.85 10.29
CA VAL A 179 -5.13 -18.26 8.95
C VAL A 179 -5.29 -16.75 9.07
N VAL A 180 -4.25 -16.02 8.69
CA VAL A 180 -4.21 -14.55 8.73
C VAL A 180 -4.25 -14.02 7.31
N LEU A 181 -5.20 -13.13 7.04
CA LEU A 181 -5.32 -12.39 5.78
C LEU A 181 -4.97 -10.92 6.04
N ASP A 182 -3.94 -10.41 5.37
CA ASP A 182 -3.48 -9.04 5.50
C ASP A 182 -3.51 -8.34 4.15
N GLY A 183 -4.39 -7.34 4.00
CA GLY A 183 -4.62 -6.62 2.75
C GLY A 183 -5.25 -7.49 1.65
N CYS A 184 -5.92 -8.58 2.04
CA CYS A 184 -6.66 -9.46 1.15
C CYS A 184 -7.83 -10.11 1.89
N SER A 185 -8.80 -10.63 1.15
CA SER A 185 -10.00 -11.27 1.67
C SER A 185 -10.44 -12.47 0.83
N ILE A 186 -11.22 -13.38 1.45
CA ILE A 186 -11.82 -14.50 0.73
C ILE A 186 -13.00 -13.95 -0.09
N THR A 187 -12.90 -14.05 -1.42
CA THR A 187 -13.95 -13.60 -2.34
C THR A 187 -14.84 -14.74 -2.83
N GLN A 188 -14.32 -15.99 -2.81
CA GLN A 188 -15.06 -17.18 -3.16
C GLN A 188 -14.71 -18.35 -2.23
N PRO A 189 -15.72 -19.15 -1.83
CA PRO A 189 -17.15 -18.88 -1.99
C PRO A 189 -17.59 -17.71 -1.10
N ALA A 190 -18.60 -16.96 -1.55
CA ALA A 190 -19.07 -15.78 -0.84
C ALA A 190 -19.51 -16.12 0.59
N GLY A 191 -18.98 -15.40 1.58
CA GLY A 191 -19.25 -15.61 3.00
C GLY A 191 -18.45 -16.76 3.65
N ALA A 192 -17.49 -17.37 2.93
CA ALA A 192 -16.54 -18.28 3.55
C ALA A 192 -15.54 -17.50 4.42
N ALA A 193 -15.13 -18.12 5.50
CA ALA A 193 -14.13 -17.60 6.43
C ALA A 193 -13.34 -18.74 7.07
N PHE A 194 -12.19 -18.43 7.68
CA PHE A 194 -11.51 -19.41 8.51
C PHE A 194 -12.29 -19.67 9.79
N GLU A 195 -12.65 -20.91 10.02
CA GLU A 195 -13.33 -21.38 11.24
C GLU A 195 -12.33 -22.19 12.09
N ALA A 196 -11.89 -21.59 13.20
CA ALA A 196 -10.90 -22.21 14.09
C ALA A 196 -11.36 -23.58 14.66
N GLY A 197 -12.66 -23.77 14.88
CA GLY A 197 -13.20 -25.06 15.34
C GLY A 197 -13.19 -26.17 14.30
N LEU A 198 -12.99 -25.83 13.02
CA LEU A 198 -12.84 -26.77 11.90
C LEU A 198 -11.40 -26.79 11.38
N HIS A 199 -10.54 -25.93 11.89
CA HIS A 199 -9.16 -25.72 11.40
C HIS A 199 -9.09 -25.48 9.87
N ALA A 200 -10.12 -24.85 9.29
CA ALA A 200 -10.27 -24.75 7.84
C ALA A 200 -11.01 -23.49 7.41
N VAL A 201 -10.82 -23.11 6.17
CA VAL A 201 -11.76 -22.22 5.49
C VAL A 201 -13.06 -22.99 5.28
N ALA A 202 -14.14 -22.45 5.84
CA ALA A 202 -15.45 -23.07 5.88
C ALA A 202 -16.53 -22.11 5.38
N GLN A 203 -17.64 -22.68 4.92
CA GLN A 203 -18.85 -21.96 4.56
C GLN A 203 -20.05 -22.69 5.16
N ASN A 204 -20.92 -21.97 5.88
CA ASN A 204 -22.10 -22.54 6.55
C ASN A 204 -21.77 -23.69 7.54
N GLY A 205 -20.59 -23.66 8.17
CA GLY A 205 -20.13 -24.69 9.12
C GLY A 205 -19.56 -25.96 8.48
N GLU A 206 -19.31 -25.95 7.17
CA GLU A 206 -18.72 -27.05 6.44
C GLU A 206 -17.41 -26.62 5.76
N LYS A 207 -16.38 -27.48 5.82
CA LYS A 207 -15.09 -27.27 5.17
C LYS A 207 -15.27 -27.10 3.67
N VAL A 208 -14.66 -26.06 3.09
CA VAL A 208 -14.70 -25.83 1.64
C VAL A 208 -13.78 -26.82 0.93
N THR A 209 -14.32 -27.56 -0.03
CA THR A 209 -13.61 -28.52 -0.91
C THR A 209 -13.61 -28.10 -2.37
N ASN A 210 -14.27 -26.99 -2.68
CA ASN A 210 -14.23 -26.33 -3.99
C ASN A 210 -13.21 -25.19 -3.95
N ILE A 211 -13.18 -24.39 -5.01
CA ILE A 211 -12.30 -23.23 -5.08
C ILE A 211 -12.50 -22.31 -3.87
N VAL A 212 -11.40 -22.05 -3.16
CA VAL A 212 -11.26 -20.90 -2.27
C VAL A 212 -10.42 -19.88 -3.02
N MET A 213 -10.99 -18.67 -3.21
CA MET A 213 -10.29 -17.57 -3.85
C MET A 213 -10.05 -16.46 -2.82
N ILE A 214 -8.79 -16.08 -2.66
CA ILE A 214 -8.35 -14.93 -1.86
C ILE A 214 -7.81 -13.90 -2.83
N GLU A 215 -8.31 -12.68 -2.74
CA GLU A 215 -7.88 -11.57 -3.60
C GLU A 215 -7.41 -10.39 -2.76
N PRO A 216 -6.44 -9.59 -3.26
CA PRO A 216 -6.08 -8.32 -2.65
C PRO A 216 -7.31 -7.43 -2.50
N ASP A 217 -7.45 -6.81 -1.33
CA ASP A 217 -8.54 -5.89 -1.06
C ASP A 217 -8.50 -4.72 -2.06
N LYS A 218 -9.69 -4.32 -2.52
CA LYS A 218 -9.86 -3.14 -3.37
C LYS A 218 -10.54 -2.07 -2.54
N TYR A 219 -9.93 -0.92 -2.51
CA TYR A 219 -10.49 0.25 -1.84
C TYR A 219 -11.13 1.17 -2.88
N GLY A 220 -12.15 1.90 -2.50
CA GLY A 220 -12.87 2.82 -3.40
C GLY A 220 -12.03 4.04 -3.83
N ILE A 221 -10.78 3.82 -4.20
CA ILE A 221 -9.81 4.85 -4.59
C ILE A 221 -9.12 4.40 -5.87
N GLN A 222 -8.96 5.34 -6.82
CA GLN A 222 -8.06 5.18 -7.95
C GLN A 222 -7.12 6.38 -8.00
N ILE A 223 -5.87 6.16 -8.40
CA ILE A 223 -4.86 7.21 -8.60
C ILE A 223 -4.30 7.05 -10.01
N ALA A 224 -4.37 8.11 -10.81
CA ALA A 224 -4.00 8.11 -12.22
C ALA A 224 -4.62 6.90 -12.97
N GLY A 225 -5.91 6.60 -12.73
CA GLY A 225 -6.65 5.50 -13.33
C GLY A 225 -6.36 4.10 -12.75
N VAL A 226 -5.41 3.96 -11.82
CA VAL A 226 -5.04 2.68 -11.20
C VAL A 226 -5.71 2.52 -9.85
N ALA A 227 -6.39 1.38 -9.64
CA ALA A 227 -7.06 1.08 -8.38
C ALA A 227 -6.06 0.93 -7.22
N VAL A 228 -6.39 1.50 -6.07
CA VAL A 228 -5.69 1.25 -4.81
C VAL A 228 -6.16 -0.09 -4.25
N THR A 229 -5.21 -0.98 -4.02
CA THR A 229 -5.44 -2.35 -3.56
C THR A 229 -4.55 -2.68 -2.37
N GLY A 230 -4.72 -3.87 -1.80
CA GLY A 230 -3.81 -4.40 -0.79
C GLY A 230 -2.35 -4.36 -1.22
N ASP A 231 -2.08 -4.61 -2.51
CA ASP A 231 -0.72 -4.70 -3.05
C ASP A 231 0.03 -3.36 -3.07
N ASN A 232 -0.65 -2.27 -3.46
CA ASN A 232 0.00 -0.98 -3.70
C ASN A 232 -0.26 0.06 -2.61
N ARG A 233 -1.21 -0.15 -1.68
CA ARG A 233 -1.66 0.83 -0.69
C ARG A 233 -0.54 1.44 0.17
N ASN A 234 0.53 0.70 0.42
CA ASN A 234 1.63 1.15 1.28
C ASN A 234 2.59 2.10 0.57
N ASP A 235 2.67 2.02 -0.76
CA ASP A 235 3.49 2.89 -1.60
C ASP A 235 2.83 3.04 -2.98
N LEU A 236 2.09 4.12 -3.15
CA LEU A 236 1.39 4.41 -4.39
C LEU A 236 2.29 5.08 -5.44
N SER A 237 3.56 5.38 -5.11
CA SER A 237 4.53 5.89 -6.08
C SER A 237 4.96 4.83 -7.12
N VAL A 238 4.60 3.56 -6.90
CA VAL A 238 4.73 2.49 -7.92
C VAL A 238 3.80 2.69 -9.12
N ILE A 239 2.78 3.54 -8.99
CA ILE A 239 1.84 3.88 -10.06
C ILE A 239 2.52 4.89 -10.99
N ASN A 240 2.49 4.62 -12.30
CA ASN A 240 3.04 5.54 -13.28
C ASN A 240 2.37 6.92 -13.20
N GLY A 241 3.17 7.97 -13.17
CA GLY A 241 2.69 9.35 -13.01
C GLY A 241 2.53 9.79 -11.55
N VAL A 242 2.91 8.97 -10.57
CA VAL A 242 2.88 9.31 -9.14
C VAL A 242 4.31 9.41 -8.61
N GLU A 243 4.64 10.55 -8.01
CA GLU A 243 5.92 10.82 -7.35
C GLU A 243 5.67 11.32 -5.92
N GLY A 244 6.64 11.15 -5.03
CA GLY A 244 6.55 11.56 -3.63
C GLY A 244 5.99 10.46 -2.73
N ASN A 245 5.62 10.81 -1.49
CA ASN A 245 5.10 9.84 -0.53
C ASN A 245 3.56 9.83 -0.57
N VAL A 246 3.00 8.81 -1.20
CA VAL A 246 1.56 8.59 -1.31
C VAL A 246 1.24 7.19 -0.79
N ASN A 247 0.39 7.11 0.22
CA ASN A 247 -0.01 5.82 0.81
C ASN A 247 -1.45 5.87 1.34
N TYR A 248 -2.07 4.69 1.46
CA TYR A 248 -3.40 4.54 2.01
C TYR A 248 -3.43 3.57 3.19
N ASP A 249 -4.00 4.01 4.31
CA ASP A 249 -4.24 3.19 5.49
C ASP A 249 -5.74 2.82 5.59
N PRO A 250 -6.12 1.57 5.32
CA PRO A 250 -7.52 1.13 5.39
C PRO A 250 -8.08 1.07 6.81
N GLN A 251 -7.25 1.00 7.85
CA GLN A 251 -7.74 0.96 9.24
C GLN A 251 -8.27 2.32 9.68
N THR A 252 -7.72 3.40 9.15
CA THR A 252 -8.14 4.77 9.43
C THR A 252 -8.88 5.42 8.27
N ASN A 253 -9.01 4.71 7.13
CA ASN A 253 -9.51 5.21 5.84
C ASN A 253 -8.79 6.50 5.41
N THR A 254 -7.46 6.52 5.53
CA THR A 254 -6.68 7.74 5.28
C THR A 254 -5.75 7.58 4.09
N LEU A 255 -5.97 8.38 3.05
CA LEU A 255 -5.04 8.60 1.95
C LEU A 255 -4.11 9.76 2.32
N THR A 256 -2.83 9.49 2.49
CA THR A 256 -1.81 10.51 2.80
C THR A 256 -1.08 10.92 1.53
N LEU A 257 -0.99 12.23 1.31
CA LEU A 257 -0.15 12.85 0.28
C LEU A 257 0.89 13.73 0.97
N GLU A 258 2.18 13.45 0.76
CA GLU A 258 3.29 14.20 1.34
C GLU A 258 4.34 14.51 0.28
N ASP A 259 4.43 15.80 -0.09
CA ASP A 259 5.28 16.29 -1.17
C ASP A 259 5.09 15.51 -2.48
N ALA A 260 3.83 15.21 -2.81
CA ALA A 260 3.45 14.35 -3.91
C ALA A 260 3.17 15.15 -5.20
N THR A 261 3.52 14.52 -6.34
CA THR A 261 3.08 14.95 -7.66
C THR A 261 2.34 13.79 -8.32
N ILE A 262 1.11 14.04 -8.75
CA ILE A 262 0.28 13.06 -9.47
C ILE A 262 -0.07 13.66 -10.83
N SER A 263 0.26 12.94 -11.89
CA SER A 263 -0.03 13.33 -13.27
C SER A 263 -0.78 12.24 -14.00
N SER A 264 -1.90 12.58 -14.65
CA SER A 264 -2.70 11.65 -15.43
C SER A 264 -3.14 12.28 -16.76
N ALA A 265 -2.74 11.67 -17.86
CA ALA A 265 -3.07 12.18 -19.20
C ALA A 265 -4.47 11.73 -19.68
N ASP A 266 -4.99 10.61 -19.17
CA ASP A 266 -6.19 9.97 -19.71
C ASP A 266 -7.30 9.78 -18.66
N ASP A 267 -7.00 10.02 -17.37
CA ASP A 267 -7.90 9.75 -16.24
C ASP A 267 -7.94 10.89 -15.22
N ASN A 268 -8.73 10.71 -14.18
CA ASN A 268 -8.66 11.56 -12.99
C ASN A 268 -7.29 11.40 -12.30
N GLY A 269 -6.81 12.47 -11.70
CA GLY A 269 -5.62 12.37 -10.84
C GLY A 269 -5.90 11.47 -9.65
N ILE A 270 -6.97 11.76 -8.91
CA ILE A 270 -7.52 10.91 -7.84
C ILE A 270 -9.02 10.77 -8.03
N LEU A 271 -9.54 9.55 -8.01
CA LEU A 271 -10.97 9.26 -7.91
C LEU A 271 -11.23 8.58 -6.57
N VAL A 272 -12.26 9.04 -5.86
CA VAL A 272 -12.72 8.48 -4.59
C VAL A 272 -14.21 8.19 -4.71
N ASN A 273 -14.62 6.95 -4.52
CA ASN A 273 -16.01 6.48 -4.52
C ASN A 273 -16.37 5.66 -3.27
N ASP A 274 -15.63 5.85 -2.19
CA ASP A 274 -15.90 5.39 -0.83
C ASP A 274 -15.44 6.47 0.15
N TYR A 275 -15.86 6.39 1.43
CA TYR A 275 -15.43 7.37 2.42
C TYR A 275 -13.91 7.35 2.64
N VAL A 276 -13.24 8.46 2.35
CA VAL A 276 -11.79 8.61 2.53
C VAL A 276 -11.45 9.94 3.19
N LYS A 277 -10.52 9.90 4.13
CA LYS A 277 -9.84 11.08 4.68
C LYS A 277 -8.57 11.33 3.86
N ILE A 278 -8.48 12.46 3.18
CA ILE A 278 -7.30 12.86 2.43
C ILE A 278 -6.46 13.77 3.31
N LEU A 279 -5.30 13.27 3.74
CA LEU A 279 -4.37 13.98 4.63
C LEU A 279 -3.24 14.61 3.81
N ILE A 280 -3.16 15.95 3.85
CA ILE A 280 -2.23 16.74 3.06
C ILE A 280 -1.06 17.21 3.94
N LYS A 281 0.16 16.80 3.58
CA LYS A 281 1.41 17.25 4.21
C LYS A 281 2.35 17.79 3.14
N GLY A 282 3.14 18.82 3.47
CA GLY A 282 4.05 19.46 2.51
C GLY A 282 3.33 20.10 1.32
N THR A 283 3.89 20.03 0.14
CA THR A 283 3.32 20.63 -1.08
C THR A 283 2.99 19.55 -2.10
N ASN A 284 1.71 19.44 -2.45
CA ASN A 284 1.22 18.40 -3.34
C ASN A 284 0.59 19.01 -4.60
N THR A 285 0.86 18.41 -5.75
CA THR A 285 0.29 18.84 -7.03
C THR A 285 -0.37 17.66 -7.71
N ILE A 286 -1.61 17.86 -8.15
CA ILE A 286 -2.34 16.90 -8.97
C ILE A 286 -2.71 17.61 -10.26
N ASP A 287 -2.23 17.08 -11.37
CA ASP A 287 -2.43 17.61 -12.72
C ASP A 287 -2.99 16.51 -13.62
N SER A 288 -4.19 16.68 -14.13
CA SER A 288 -4.87 15.62 -14.85
C SER A 288 -5.74 16.15 -15.99
N HIS A 289 -5.99 15.29 -16.96
CA HIS A 289 -6.87 15.59 -18.08
C HIS A 289 -8.33 15.73 -17.62
N TRP A 290 -8.83 14.78 -16.82
CA TRP A 290 -10.21 14.84 -16.31
C TRP A 290 -10.32 15.68 -15.05
N ALA A 291 -10.55 15.08 -13.90
CA ALA A 291 -10.57 15.84 -12.65
C ALA A 291 -9.26 15.69 -11.88
N GLY A 292 -8.73 16.79 -11.33
CA GLY A 292 -7.61 16.69 -10.40
C GLY A 292 -7.95 15.76 -9.25
N LEU A 293 -9.05 16.04 -8.57
CA LEU A 293 -9.66 15.14 -7.57
C LEU A 293 -11.15 15.01 -7.89
N CYS A 294 -11.64 13.78 -7.97
CA CYS A 294 -13.04 13.45 -8.13
C CYS A 294 -13.55 12.69 -6.91
N VAL A 295 -14.62 13.14 -6.29
CA VAL A 295 -15.34 12.44 -5.21
C VAL A 295 -16.76 12.17 -5.67
N GLU A 296 -17.13 10.89 -5.73
CA GLU A 296 -18.35 10.41 -6.36
C GLU A 296 -19.13 9.48 -5.42
N ASP A 297 -20.43 9.74 -5.24
CA ASP A 297 -21.38 8.94 -4.46
C ASP A 297 -20.96 8.65 -3.00
N CYS A 298 -20.08 9.45 -2.42
CA CYS A 298 -19.59 9.27 -1.04
C CYS A 298 -19.32 10.60 -0.36
N SER A 299 -19.15 10.57 0.97
CA SER A 299 -18.66 11.75 1.71
C SER A 299 -17.16 11.59 1.97
N SER A 300 -16.39 12.65 1.86
CA SER A 300 -14.94 12.64 2.09
C SER A 300 -14.45 13.92 2.78
N SER A 301 -13.22 13.88 3.29
CA SER A 301 -12.60 15.07 3.89
C SER A 301 -11.19 15.27 3.37
N ILE A 302 -10.81 16.55 3.21
CA ILE A 302 -9.46 16.97 2.87
C ILE A 302 -8.95 17.82 4.03
N SER A 303 -7.88 17.40 4.67
CA SER A 303 -7.36 18.08 5.86
C SER A 303 -5.83 18.02 5.92
N GLY A 304 -5.24 18.84 6.80
CA GLY A 304 -3.80 18.80 7.06
C GLY A 304 -3.13 20.17 6.96
N SER A 305 -1.85 20.24 7.31
CA SER A 305 -1.09 21.49 7.36
C SER A 305 -0.39 21.86 6.05
N GLY A 306 -0.61 21.06 5.00
CA GLY A 306 0.05 21.22 3.71
C GLY A 306 -0.71 22.09 2.71
N THR A 307 -0.19 22.07 1.48
CA THR A 307 -0.80 22.72 0.31
C THR A 307 -1.16 21.65 -0.71
N LEU A 308 -2.36 21.75 -1.28
CA LEU A 308 -2.84 20.92 -2.38
C LEU A 308 -3.14 21.81 -3.58
N VAL A 309 -2.45 21.56 -4.68
CA VAL A 309 -2.68 22.22 -5.97
C VAL A 309 -3.37 21.23 -6.89
N LEU A 310 -4.59 21.57 -7.31
CA LEU A 310 -5.41 20.76 -8.22
C LEU A 310 -5.51 21.49 -9.56
N LYS A 311 -5.17 20.79 -10.62
CA LYS A 311 -5.24 21.31 -11.98
C LYS A 311 -5.95 20.32 -12.90
N SER A 312 -6.72 20.88 -13.82
CA SER A 312 -7.27 20.15 -14.96
C SER A 312 -7.31 21.07 -16.17
N ASP A 313 -6.83 20.58 -17.31
CA ASP A 313 -6.79 21.39 -18.53
C ASP A 313 -8.18 21.61 -19.10
N ASP A 314 -9.02 20.59 -19.16
CA ASP A 314 -10.28 20.60 -19.88
C ASP A 314 -11.53 20.31 -19.03
N HIS A 315 -11.36 20.02 -17.73
CA HIS A 315 -12.46 19.58 -16.86
C HIS A 315 -12.40 20.23 -15.47
N TRP A 316 -12.63 19.46 -14.41
CA TRP A 316 -12.75 19.95 -13.03
C TRP A 316 -11.39 19.90 -12.31
N ALA A 317 -11.03 20.95 -11.60
CA ALA A 317 -9.95 20.84 -10.65
C ALA A 317 -10.37 19.95 -9.46
N LEU A 318 -11.58 20.19 -8.92
CA LEU A 318 -12.22 19.34 -7.91
C LEU A 318 -13.67 19.06 -8.34
N SER A 319 -13.97 17.80 -8.64
CA SER A 319 -15.33 17.34 -8.93
C SER A 319 -15.98 16.77 -7.69
N ILE A 320 -17.23 17.16 -7.41
CA ILE A 320 -18.04 16.68 -6.29
C ILE A 320 -19.36 16.17 -6.86
N ASP A 321 -19.53 14.86 -7.00
CA ASP A 321 -20.74 14.28 -7.55
C ASP A 321 -21.50 13.47 -6.51
N ASN A 322 -22.74 13.86 -6.21
CA ASN A 322 -23.60 13.28 -5.17
C ASN A 322 -22.87 13.07 -3.83
N SER A 323 -21.99 14.00 -3.46
CA SER A 323 -21.03 13.82 -2.39
C SER A 323 -20.97 15.06 -1.49
N ASP A 324 -20.64 14.86 -0.23
CA ASP A 324 -20.34 15.96 0.69
C ASP A 324 -18.83 15.97 0.98
N ILE A 325 -18.19 17.10 0.74
CA ILE A 325 -16.77 17.29 1.03
C ILE A 325 -16.57 18.31 2.15
N THR A 326 -15.74 17.95 3.11
CA THR A 326 -15.23 18.89 4.13
C THR A 326 -13.75 19.19 3.87
N VAL A 327 -13.44 20.48 3.74
CA VAL A 327 -12.07 21.01 3.61
C VAL A 327 -11.71 21.69 4.92
N GLU A 328 -10.71 21.20 5.65
CA GLU A 328 -10.38 21.68 6.99
C GLU A 328 -8.87 21.86 7.21
N ASP A 329 -8.47 23.02 7.78
CA ASP A 329 -7.09 23.33 8.20
C ASP A 329 -6.02 23.12 7.10
N VAL A 330 -6.38 23.28 5.82
CA VAL A 330 -5.52 23.01 4.66
C VAL A 330 -5.52 24.20 3.70
N LYS A 331 -4.49 24.30 2.86
CA LYS A 331 -4.45 25.25 1.75
C LYS A 331 -4.71 24.53 0.44
N ILE A 332 -5.73 24.98 -0.32
CA ILE A 332 -6.07 24.45 -1.64
C ILE A 332 -5.97 25.56 -2.70
N SER A 333 -5.36 25.22 -3.84
CA SER A 333 -5.41 26.00 -5.08
C SER A 333 -6.00 25.11 -6.18
N ALA A 334 -7.15 25.47 -6.72
CA ALA A 334 -7.86 24.70 -7.72
C ALA A 334 -8.04 25.53 -9.01
N GLU A 335 -7.57 24.99 -10.13
CA GLU A 335 -7.63 25.64 -11.45
C GLU A 335 -8.09 24.66 -12.51
N GLY A 336 -9.13 25.00 -13.26
CA GLY A 336 -9.69 24.14 -14.31
C GLY A 336 -10.69 24.87 -15.20
N MET A 337 -11.35 24.13 -16.10
CA MET A 337 -12.52 24.63 -16.80
C MET A 337 -13.66 24.90 -15.79
N TRP A 338 -13.85 23.98 -14.86
CA TRP A 338 -14.60 24.18 -13.62
C TRP A 338 -13.63 24.08 -12.43
N GLY A 339 -13.66 25.07 -11.54
CA GLY A 339 -12.76 25.06 -10.38
C GLY A 339 -13.15 24.00 -9.37
N ILE A 340 -14.12 24.26 -8.51
CA ILE A 340 -14.78 23.27 -7.64
C ILE A 340 -16.24 23.20 -8.08
N ALA A 341 -16.68 22.02 -8.53
CA ALA A 341 -18.03 21.91 -9.06
C ALA A 341 -18.64 20.51 -8.87
N GLY A 342 -19.98 20.52 -8.76
CA GLY A 342 -20.80 19.32 -8.90
C GLY A 342 -21.11 19.01 -10.37
N THR A 343 -21.94 18.00 -10.63
CA THR A 343 -22.35 17.57 -11.96
C THR A 343 -23.75 18.09 -12.36
N GLY A 344 -24.20 19.21 -11.78
CA GLY A 344 -25.47 19.88 -12.12
C GLY A 344 -26.74 19.16 -11.68
N LYS A 345 -26.74 17.85 -11.46
CA LYS A 345 -27.83 17.06 -10.86
C LYS A 345 -27.51 16.62 -9.42
N SER A 346 -26.34 16.93 -9.00
CA SER A 346 -25.73 16.52 -7.73
C SER A 346 -26.44 17.13 -6.52
N THR A 347 -26.46 16.39 -5.42
CA THR A 347 -26.81 16.88 -4.07
C THR A 347 -25.60 17.38 -3.30
N ALA A 348 -24.52 17.67 -3.97
CA ALA A 348 -23.22 17.98 -3.40
C ALA A 348 -23.26 19.18 -2.44
N ALA A 349 -22.64 19.03 -1.27
CA ALA A 349 -22.35 20.10 -0.34
C ALA A 349 -20.85 20.24 -0.11
N LEU A 350 -20.36 21.49 -0.11
CA LEU A 350 -18.99 21.84 0.19
C LEU A 350 -18.92 22.57 1.53
N THR A 351 -18.26 21.98 2.51
CA THR A 351 -17.97 22.63 3.80
C THR A 351 -16.49 23.05 3.83
N ILE A 352 -16.22 24.31 4.11
CA ILE A 352 -14.87 24.86 4.27
C ILE A 352 -14.73 25.38 5.70
N ARG A 353 -13.79 24.77 6.46
CA ARG A 353 -13.56 25.09 7.87
C ARG A 353 -12.10 25.51 8.08
N ASN A 354 -11.88 26.71 8.59
CA ASN A 354 -10.53 27.23 8.93
C ASN A 354 -9.48 27.04 7.81
N ALA A 355 -9.88 26.92 6.56
CA ALA A 355 -9.00 26.64 5.43
C ALA A 355 -8.79 27.88 4.54
N TYR A 356 -7.74 27.82 3.72
CA TYR A 356 -7.51 28.75 2.63
C TYR A 356 -7.77 28.05 1.31
N VAL A 357 -8.75 28.53 0.55
CA VAL A 357 -9.13 27.95 -0.73
C VAL A 357 -9.13 29.02 -1.80
N GLU A 358 -8.31 28.85 -2.83
CA GLU A 358 -8.22 29.68 -4.00
C GLU A 358 -8.70 28.88 -5.20
N VAL A 359 -9.70 29.37 -5.92
CA VAL A 359 -10.35 28.63 -7.00
C VAL A 359 -10.53 29.50 -8.22
N THR A 360 -10.20 28.97 -9.39
CA THR A 360 -10.44 29.60 -10.69
C THR A 360 -11.03 28.57 -11.65
N GLY A 361 -12.13 28.94 -12.30
CA GLY A 361 -12.77 28.11 -13.31
C GLY A 361 -13.40 28.92 -14.40
N THR A 362 -13.02 28.71 -15.66
CA THR A 362 -13.48 29.48 -16.82
C THR A 362 -14.99 29.38 -17.06
N ASN A 363 -15.60 28.25 -16.67
CA ASN A 363 -17.08 28.08 -16.72
C ASN A 363 -17.75 28.31 -15.37
N GLY A 364 -16.97 28.35 -14.28
CA GLY A 364 -17.44 28.63 -12.92
C GLY A 364 -16.37 28.23 -11.91
N SER A 365 -16.02 29.16 -11.02
CA SER A 365 -14.99 28.89 -10.01
C SER A 365 -15.54 27.97 -8.91
N VAL A 366 -16.72 28.26 -8.36
CA VAL A 366 -17.45 27.34 -7.46
C VAL A 366 -18.89 27.29 -7.96
N THR A 367 -19.31 26.16 -8.51
CA THR A 367 -20.60 26.05 -9.21
C THR A 367 -21.19 24.63 -9.12
N ASP A 368 -22.48 24.52 -9.47
CA ASP A 368 -23.24 23.27 -9.53
C ASP A 368 -23.23 22.46 -8.22
N ILE A 369 -23.14 23.15 -7.07
CA ILE A 369 -23.26 22.56 -5.73
C ILE A 369 -24.53 23.00 -5.05
N ASN A 370 -25.13 22.16 -4.21
CA ASN A 370 -26.38 22.50 -3.52
C ASN A 370 -26.17 23.45 -2.35
N ASP A 371 -25.03 23.33 -1.67
CA ASP A 371 -24.73 24.17 -0.51
C ASP A 371 -23.22 24.45 -0.39
N LEU A 372 -22.91 25.65 0.09
CA LEU A 372 -21.57 26.08 0.47
C LEU A 372 -21.61 26.57 1.93
N ILE A 373 -21.03 25.72 2.80
CA ILE A 373 -20.99 25.99 4.23
C ILE A 373 -19.60 26.53 4.60
N LEU A 374 -19.55 27.73 5.13
CA LEU A 374 -18.31 28.39 5.54
C LEU A 374 -18.27 28.52 7.07
N GLU A 375 -17.31 27.82 7.69
CA GLU A 375 -17.11 27.80 9.15
C GLU A 375 -15.78 28.45 9.52
N GLY A 376 -15.85 29.63 10.16
CA GLY A 376 -14.67 30.44 10.47
C GLY A 376 -13.93 30.98 9.24
N CYS A 377 -14.59 30.96 8.09
CA CYS A 377 -14.12 31.46 6.80
C CYS A 377 -15.18 32.34 6.12
N SER A 378 -14.73 33.17 5.20
CA SER A 378 -15.63 33.88 4.29
C SER A 378 -15.02 34.09 2.91
N ILE A 379 -15.84 34.40 1.91
CA ILE A 379 -15.37 34.74 0.58
C ILE A 379 -14.70 36.12 0.67
N LYS A 380 -13.41 36.19 0.36
CA LYS A 380 -12.58 37.40 0.38
C LYS A 380 -12.49 38.06 -0.99
N GLN A 381 -12.58 37.26 -2.06
CA GLN A 381 -12.51 37.72 -3.45
C GLN A 381 -13.46 36.87 -4.32
N PRO A 382 -14.14 37.51 -5.29
CA PRO A 382 -14.24 38.96 -5.48
C PRO A 382 -15.09 39.60 -4.37
N GLU A 383 -14.83 40.86 -4.06
CA GLU A 383 -15.56 41.57 -3.03
C GLU A 383 -17.07 41.62 -3.37
N GLY A 384 -17.91 41.27 -2.39
CA GLY A 384 -19.36 41.22 -2.54
C GLY A 384 -19.89 39.93 -3.19
N ALA A 385 -19.05 38.98 -3.56
CA ALA A 385 -19.51 37.68 -4.00
C ALA A 385 -20.07 36.86 -2.83
N ALA A 386 -21.11 36.09 -3.09
CA ALA A 386 -21.75 35.20 -2.13
C ALA A 386 -22.24 33.91 -2.81
N PHE A 387 -22.52 32.89 -2.04
CA PHE A 387 -23.21 31.72 -2.57
C PHE A 387 -24.65 32.00 -2.85
N ASP A 388 -25.09 31.73 -4.08
CA ASP A 388 -26.47 31.86 -4.52
C ASP A 388 -27.07 30.45 -4.67
N ALA A 389 -27.94 30.08 -3.74
CA ALA A 389 -28.56 28.75 -3.72
C ALA A 389 -29.51 28.52 -4.92
N THR A 390 -30.00 29.55 -5.58
CA THR A 390 -30.83 29.41 -6.78
C THR A 390 -30.00 29.10 -8.01
N LEU A 391 -28.84 29.75 -8.11
CA LEU A 391 -27.87 29.53 -9.18
C LEU A 391 -26.93 28.39 -8.85
N LYS A 392 -26.96 27.89 -7.61
CA LYS A 392 -26.06 26.81 -7.10
C LYS A 392 -24.57 27.13 -7.30
N CYS A 393 -24.16 28.36 -7.12
CA CYS A 393 -22.80 28.80 -7.36
C CYS A 393 -22.41 30.00 -6.48
N VAL A 394 -21.12 30.26 -6.42
CA VAL A 394 -20.64 31.58 -5.97
C VAL A 394 -20.92 32.58 -7.07
N ALA A 395 -21.74 33.57 -6.74
CA ALA A 395 -22.20 34.56 -7.67
C ALA A 395 -21.81 36.01 -7.25
N LEU A 396 -21.65 36.87 -8.23
CA LEU A 396 -21.49 38.31 -8.07
C LEU A 396 -22.48 39.04 -9.00
N ASN A 397 -23.30 39.90 -8.45
CA ASN A 397 -24.32 40.62 -9.21
C ASN A 397 -25.28 39.71 -10.01
N GLY A 398 -25.64 38.55 -9.43
CA GLY A 398 -26.54 37.56 -10.05
C GLY A 398 -25.92 36.75 -11.21
N LYS A 399 -24.61 36.71 -11.31
CA LYS A 399 -23.89 35.92 -12.31
C LYS A 399 -22.85 35.05 -11.64
N VAL A 400 -22.64 33.82 -12.15
CA VAL A 400 -21.58 32.94 -11.71
C VAL A 400 -20.22 33.63 -11.82
N VAL A 401 -19.39 33.44 -10.80
CA VAL A 401 -18.02 33.97 -10.81
C VAL A 401 -17.13 32.97 -11.58
N THR A 402 -16.46 33.45 -12.62
CA THR A 402 -15.50 32.73 -13.44
C THR A 402 -14.05 33.19 -13.20
N ASP A 403 -13.90 34.30 -12.48
CA ASP A 403 -12.61 34.77 -12.00
C ASP A 403 -12.24 34.10 -10.69
N LYS A 404 -11.07 34.42 -10.19
CA LYS A 404 -10.56 33.89 -8.92
C LYS A 404 -11.52 34.13 -7.75
N VAL A 405 -11.93 33.06 -7.09
CA VAL A 405 -12.61 33.06 -5.80
C VAL A 405 -11.59 32.73 -4.72
N VAL A 406 -11.49 33.54 -3.68
CA VAL A 406 -10.68 33.29 -2.50
C VAL A 406 -11.56 33.17 -1.27
N ILE A 407 -11.52 32.04 -0.62
CA ILE A 407 -12.16 31.76 0.68
C ILE A 407 -11.07 31.62 1.71
N ALA A 408 -11.11 32.40 2.77
CA ALA A 408 -10.07 32.37 3.80
C ALA A 408 -10.66 32.64 5.18
N SER A 409 -9.89 32.27 6.21
CA SER A 409 -10.26 32.42 7.61
C SER A 409 -10.68 33.87 7.95
N ASP A 410 -11.69 33.97 8.79
CA ASP A 410 -12.17 35.24 9.37
C ASP A 410 -11.38 35.70 10.60
N ALA A 411 -10.44 34.88 11.06
CA ALA A 411 -9.62 35.22 12.22
C ALA A 411 -8.88 36.54 12.00
N SER A 412 -9.39 37.59 12.61
CA SER A 412 -8.70 38.87 12.70
C SER A 412 -7.45 38.73 13.56
N GLY A 413 -6.29 38.76 12.93
CA GLY A 413 -5.03 39.04 13.59
C GLY A 413 -4.09 37.89 13.83
N ILE A 414 -3.55 37.35 12.77
CA ILE A 414 -2.11 37.23 12.48
C ILE A 414 -2.08 37.04 10.97
N ASN A 415 -1.91 38.16 10.25
CA ASN A 415 -1.63 38.09 8.82
C ASN A 415 -0.42 37.22 8.57
N ASP A 416 -0.54 36.42 7.50
CA ASP A 416 0.52 35.70 6.84
C ASP A 416 1.92 36.07 7.31
N ILE A 417 2.52 35.16 8.02
CA ILE A 417 3.97 35.06 7.97
C ILE A 417 4.26 34.40 6.61
N THR A 418 4.15 35.20 5.52
CA THR A 418 4.94 34.90 4.32
C THR A 418 6.35 34.68 4.80
N ALA A 419 6.93 33.56 4.42
CA ALA A 419 8.26 33.14 4.83
C ALA A 419 9.36 34.06 4.26
N ASP A 420 9.40 35.27 4.76
CA ASP A 420 10.62 35.95 5.09
C ASP A 420 10.77 35.78 6.60
N VAL A 421 11.53 34.79 7.02
CA VAL A 421 11.96 34.65 8.40
C VAL A 421 12.79 35.90 8.70
N PRO A 422 12.23 36.96 9.34
CA PRO A 422 13.06 38.07 9.75
C PRO A 422 14.03 37.43 10.74
N ALA A 423 15.31 37.68 10.55
CA ALA A 423 16.36 37.27 11.47
C ALA A 423 15.84 37.49 12.90
N ARG A 424 15.72 36.41 13.69
CA ARG A 424 15.23 36.46 15.09
C ARG A 424 15.78 37.70 15.76
N LYS A 425 14.90 38.63 16.18
CA LYS A 425 15.32 39.83 16.85
C LYS A 425 16.13 39.42 18.07
N LYS A 426 17.43 39.62 18.01
CA LYS A 426 18.32 39.36 19.15
C LYS A 426 18.02 40.35 20.26
N GLY A 427 17.92 39.85 21.47
CA GLY A 427 17.68 40.66 22.65
C GLY A 427 16.70 40.03 23.63
N ILE A 428 16.48 40.71 24.74
CA ILE A 428 15.58 40.30 25.80
C ILE A 428 14.30 41.13 25.72
N PHE A 429 13.16 40.48 25.73
CA PHE A 429 11.85 41.12 25.68
C PHE A 429 10.95 40.59 26.79
N THR A 430 10.02 41.39 27.29
CA THR A 430 8.93 40.90 28.15
C THR A 430 7.96 40.09 27.33
N VAL A 431 7.05 39.34 27.97
CA VAL A 431 5.97 38.60 27.29
C VAL A 431 4.99 39.53 26.54
N GLN A 432 4.97 40.84 26.86
CA GLN A 432 4.21 41.84 26.13
C GLN A 432 5.01 42.46 24.96
N GLY A 433 6.22 41.94 24.66
CA GLY A 433 7.02 42.39 23.52
C GLY A 433 7.88 43.65 23.78
N VAL A 434 7.95 44.14 25.02
CA VAL A 434 8.79 45.31 25.39
C VAL A 434 10.25 44.88 25.51
N LYS A 435 11.13 45.52 24.70
CA LYS A 435 12.57 45.24 24.73
C LYS A 435 13.18 45.71 26.02
N GLN A 436 13.96 44.87 26.65
CA GLN A 436 14.74 45.18 27.86
C GLN A 436 16.15 45.66 27.50
N THR A 437 16.60 46.71 28.14
CA THR A 437 17.94 47.27 27.95
C THR A 437 18.95 46.76 28.99
N GLN A 438 18.47 46.13 30.06
CA GLN A 438 19.27 45.55 31.13
C GLN A 438 19.80 44.17 30.71
N SER A 439 20.93 43.75 31.30
CA SER A 439 21.47 42.41 31.10
C SER A 439 20.55 41.36 31.75
N TRP A 440 20.62 40.10 31.28
CA TRP A 440 19.83 39.02 31.87
C TRP A 440 19.96 38.92 33.38
N ASN A 441 21.17 39.23 33.91
CA ASN A 441 21.47 39.09 35.34
C ASN A 441 20.79 40.19 36.18
N ASP A 442 20.52 41.35 35.61
CA ASP A 442 19.98 42.52 36.29
C ASP A 442 18.47 42.64 36.20
N LEU A 443 17.82 41.74 35.45
CA LEU A 443 16.38 41.74 35.33
C LEU A 443 15.72 41.16 36.60
N PRO A 444 14.53 41.66 36.99
CA PRO A 444 13.76 41.05 38.08
C PRO A 444 13.30 39.63 37.73
N ALA A 445 12.91 38.84 38.73
CA ALA A 445 12.30 37.54 38.52
C ALA A 445 11.07 37.67 37.64
N GLY A 446 10.93 36.81 36.61
CA GLY A 446 9.84 36.92 35.66
C GLY A 446 10.03 36.04 34.42
N ILE A 447 9.11 36.15 33.47
CA ILE A 447 9.12 35.42 32.18
C ILE A 447 9.55 36.40 31.08
N TYR A 448 10.56 36.01 30.31
CA TYR A 448 11.15 36.82 29.24
C TYR A 448 11.30 35.97 27.96
N ILE A 449 11.35 36.65 26.81
CA ILE A 449 11.72 36.07 25.50
C ILE A 449 13.18 36.53 25.23
N VAL A 450 14.11 35.61 25.27
CA VAL A 450 15.54 35.87 25.03
C VAL A 450 15.92 35.24 23.70
N ASP A 451 16.27 36.03 22.72
CA ASP A 451 16.61 35.63 21.36
C ASP A 451 15.54 34.69 20.74
N GLY A 452 14.27 35.01 21.01
CA GLY A 452 13.14 34.26 20.51
C GLY A 452 12.79 32.99 21.31
N VAL A 453 13.42 32.75 22.46
CA VAL A 453 13.16 31.60 23.34
C VAL A 453 12.59 32.07 24.67
N LYS A 454 11.51 31.48 25.15
CA LYS A 454 10.90 31.76 26.46
C LYS A 454 11.84 31.26 27.57
N ARG A 455 12.22 32.16 28.48
CA ARG A 455 13.05 31.86 29.68
C ARG A 455 12.36 32.38 30.93
N VAL A 456 12.52 31.63 32.00
CA VAL A 456 12.05 32.02 33.34
C VAL A 456 13.25 32.41 34.17
N LYS A 457 13.25 33.63 34.70
CA LYS A 457 14.23 34.06 35.68
C LYS A 457 13.63 33.91 37.08
N LYS A 458 14.30 33.15 37.91
CA LYS A 458 13.94 32.90 39.31
C LYS A 458 14.48 34.00 40.20
#